data_bf18174dee48fe7792ba4c1f13a3c688
#
_entry.id   bf18174dee48fe7792ba4c1f13a3c688
#
_cell.length_a   1.000
_cell.length_b   1.000
_cell.length_c   1.000
_cell.angle_alpha   90.00
_cell.angle_beta   90.00
_cell.angle_gamma   90.00
#
_symmetry.space_group_name_H-M   'P 1'
#
loop_
_entity.id
_entity.type
_entity.pdbx_description
1 polymer ?
#
loop_
_entity_poly.entity_id
_entity_poly.type
_entity_poly.pdbx_seq_one_letter_code
_entity_poly.pdbx_strand_id
1 'polypeptide(L)'
;YNVTYGKVMMWFFLISDAFTFSAFLISYGTIRFSANWWPDPNYVFNAFPFMGHANLPLAFVSLMTFILIFSSVTMVLAVHEGHKMNRKGVEKYMILTIIGGAAFLACQAWEWTHMLTGYQDVLVDGKVESWATTISHNPLGPKVMHEGQLIATPGPELFGGFFFGITGFHGFHVFSGVVINIIIYIKTRLGHFDQRGHYEMVEKVGLYWHFVDLVWVFVFLCFYLI
;
A
#
# COMPACT_ATOMS: atom_id res chain seq x y z
N TYR A 1 8.08 -18.20 -30.07
CA TYR A 1 7.98 -17.15 -29.03
C TYR A 1 9.40 -16.83 -28.55
N ASN A 2 9.98 -15.70 -29.01
CA ASN A 2 11.27 -15.20 -28.51
C ASN A 2 11.03 -14.35 -27.26
N VAL A 3 10.80 -15.00 -26.13
CA VAL A 3 10.72 -14.31 -24.83
C VAL A 3 12.11 -14.35 -24.21
N THR A 4 12.65 -13.19 -23.83
CA THR A 4 13.96 -13.13 -23.18
C THR A 4 13.91 -13.78 -21.80
N TYR A 5 14.99 -14.47 -21.43
CA TYR A 5 15.14 -15.15 -20.15
C TYR A 5 14.80 -14.23 -18.95
N GLY A 6 15.17 -12.96 -19.01
CA GLY A 6 14.86 -12.00 -17.94
C GLY A 6 13.37 -11.68 -17.76
N LYS A 7 12.54 -11.76 -18.80
CA LYS A 7 11.08 -11.62 -18.68
C LYS A 7 10.48 -12.85 -17.99
N VAL A 8 10.93 -14.04 -18.35
CA VAL A 8 10.49 -15.30 -17.74
C VAL A 8 10.81 -15.31 -16.24
N MET A 9 12.03 -14.91 -15.86
CA MET A 9 12.44 -14.81 -14.46
C MET A 9 11.59 -13.81 -13.69
N MET A 10 11.26 -12.65 -14.29
CA MET A 10 10.36 -11.68 -13.67
C MET A 10 8.97 -12.26 -13.43
N TRP A 11 8.41 -13.00 -14.38
CA TRP A 11 7.12 -13.67 -14.20
C TRP A 11 7.13 -14.68 -13.06
N PHE A 12 8.15 -15.53 -12.95
CA PHE A 12 8.26 -16.47 -11.83
C PHE A 12 8.38 -15.76 -10.48
N PHE A 13 9.15 -14.68 -10.42
CA PHE A 13 9.26 -13.85 -9.23
C PHE A 13 7.90 -13.26 -8.83
N LEU A 14 7.16 -12.66 -9.77
CA LEU A 14 5.84 -12.07 -9.50
C LEU A 14 4.81 -13.13 -9.06
N ILE A 15 4.84 -14.32 -9.64
CA ILE A 15 3.96 -15.42 -9.23
C ILE A 15 4.29 -15.87 -7.79
N SER A 16 5.56 -15.98 -7.44
CA SER A 16 5.98 -16.31 -6.07
C SER A 16 5.48 -15.27 -5.06
N ASP A 17 5.62 -13.98 -5.38
CA ASP A 17 5.13 -12.90 -4.54
C ASP A 17 3.60 -12.89 -4.45
N ALA A 18 2.89 -13.19 -5.56
CA ALA A 18 1.44 -13.32 -5.57
C ALA A 18 0.96 -14.42 -4.60
N PHE A 19 1.63 -15.57 -4.54
CA PHE A 19 1.32 -16.61 -3.56
C PHE A 19 1.52 -16.14 -2.12
N THR A 20 2.59 -15.40 -1.83
CA THR A 20 2.87 -14.87 -0.50
C THR A 20 1.79 -13.87 -0.06
N PHE A 21 1.44 -12.90 -0.91
CA PHE A 21 0.36 -11.97 -0.62
C PHE A 21 -1.00 -12.65 -0.48
N SER A 22 -1.30 -13.63 -1.32
CA SER A 22 -2.53 -14.42 -1.23
C SER A 22 -2.63 -15.17 0.10
N ALA A 23 -1.53 -15.75 0.58
CA ALA A 23 -1.49 -16.41 1.87
C ALA A 23 -1.81 -15.45 3.02
N PHE A 24 -1.25 -14.25 3.00
CA PHE A 24 -1.55 -13.22 4.01
C PHE A 24 -3.01 -12.77 3.96
N LEU A 25 -3.56 -12.50 2.79
CA LEU A 25 -4.95 -12.06 2.64
C LEU A 25 -5.96 -13.14 3.00
N ILE A 26 -5.68 -14.40 2.65
CA ILE A 26 -6.52 -15.56 3.05
C ILE A 26 -6.48 -15.73 4.57
N SER A 27 -5.30 -15.65 5.19
CA SER A 27 -5.16 -15.74 6.64
C SER A 27 -5.92 -14.61 7.34
N TYR A 28 -5.80 -13.39 6.85
CA TYR A 28 -6.58 -12.24 7.33
C TYR A 28 -8.09 -12.49 7.22
N GLY A 29 -8.57 -12.92 6.04
CA GLY A 29 -9.97 -13.23 5.81
C GLY A 29 -10.50 -14.32 6.75
N THR A 30 -9.74 -15.40 6.94
CA THR A 30 -10.10 -16.48 7.85
C THR A 30 -10.30 -15.98 9.29
N ILE A 31 -9.38 -15.16 9.79
CA ILE A 31 -9.46 -14.62 11.15
C ILE A 31 -10.60 -13.62 11.28
N ARG A 32 -10.78 -12.75 10.29
CA ARG A 32 -11.87 -11.78 10.27
C ARG A 32 -13.25 -12.46 10.34
N PHE A 33 -13.48 -13.51 9.52
CA PHE A 33 -14.75 -14.24 9.50
C PHE A 33 -14.93 -15.16 10.72
N SER A 34 -13.87 -15.50 11.43
CA SER A 34 -13.92 -16.28 12.67
C SER A 34 -14.12 -15.40 13.91
N ALA A 35 -13.87 -14.11 13.83
CA ALA A 35 -14.01 -13.18 14.93
C ALA A 35 -15.48 -12.80 15.16
N ASN A 36 -15.93 -12.76 16.41
CA ASN A 36 -17.28 -12.35 16.77
C ASN A 36 -17.54 -10.85 16.55
N TRP A 37 -16.48 -10.06 16.54
CA TRP A 37 -16.53 -8.62 16.29
C TRP A 37 -15.28 -8.18 15.53
N TRP A 38 -15.45 -7.22 14.62
CA TRP A 38 -14.36 -6.64 13.83
C TRP A 38 -14.55 -5.13 13.68
N PRO A 39 -13.49 -4.31 13.73
CA PRO A 39 -13.60 -2.87 13.59
C PRO A 39 -14.19 -2.47 12.24
N ASP A 40 -15.14 -1.52 12.24
CA ASP A 40 -15.70 -0.96 11.00
C ASP A 40 -14.65 -0.08 10.31
N PRO A 41 -14.31 -0.33 9.02
CA PRO A 41 -13.35 0.48 8.28
C PRO A 41 -13.68 1.97 8.26
N ASN A 42 -14.97 2.32 8.19
CA ASN A 42 -15.41 3.72 8.21
C ASN A 42 -15.07 4.44 9.51
N TYR A 43 -15.00 3.71 10.62
CA TYR A 43 -14.65 4.27 11.91
C TYR A 43 -13.13 4.36 12.11
N VAL A 44 -12.40 3.37 11.61
CA VAL A 44 -10.94 3.27 11.76
C VAL A 44 -10.23 4.30 10.87
N PHE A 45 -10.67 4.44 9.61
CA PHE A 45 -10.01 5.22 8.57
C PHE A 45 -10.74 6.52 8.23
N ASN A 46 -11.16 7.26 9.24
CA ASN A 46 -11.91 8.51 9.10
C ASN A 46 -11.05 9.78 9.09
N ALA A 47 -9.74 9.66 9.31
CA ALA A 47 -8.84 10.80 9.38
C ALA A 47 -8.41 11.26 7.97
N PHE A 48 -8.48 12.59 7.72
CA PHE A 48 -7.98 13.21 6.51
C PHE A 48 -6.92 14.27 6.85
N PRO A 49 -5.72 14.26 6.24
CA PRO A 49 -4.70 15.25 6.49
C PRO A 49 -5.20 16.65 6.10
N PHE A 50 -4.89 17.65 6.90
CA PHE A 50 -5.21 19.09 6.71
C PHE A 50 -6.69 19.50 6.82
N MET A 51 -7.65 18.60 7.01
CA MET A 51 -9.07 18.95 7.11
C MET A 51 -9.66 18.88 8.55
N GLY A 52 -8.82 18.77 9.58
CA GLY A 52 -9.24 18.83 10.98
C GLY A 52 -10.28 17.76 11.36
N HIS A 53 -11.49 18.17 11.72
CA HIS A 53 -12.56 17.28 12.17
C HIS A 53 -13.52 16.79 11.07
N ALA A 54 -13.17 16.93 9.80
CA ALA A 54 -14.00 16.41 8.73
C ALA A 54 -13.93 14.86 8.72
N ASN A 55 -14.99 14.20 9.16
CA ASN A 55 -15.16 12.76 9.05
C ASN A 55 -15.39 12.40 7.57
N LEU A 56 -14.33 12.09 6.86
CA LEU A 56 -14.37 11.64 5.47
C LEU A 56 -13.88 10.18 5.44
N PRO A 57 -14.75 9.22 5.76
CA PRO A 57 -14.36 7.81 5.80
C PRO A 57 -13.86 7.39 4.41
N LEU A 58 -12.76 6.67 4.38
CA LEU A 58 -12.15 6.10 3.18
C LEU A 58 -11.67 7.09 2.10
N ALA A 59 -11.95 8.40 2.22
CA ALA A 59 -11.58 9.38 1.19
C ALA A 59 -10.07 9.48 1.02
N PHE A 60 -9.31 9.46 2.12
CA PHE A 60 -7.85 9.52 2.09
C PHE A 60 -7.24 8.29 1.42
N VAL A 61 -7.72 7.11 1.77
CA VAL A 61 -7.20 5.86 1.20
C VAL A 61 -7.58 5.70 -0.26
N SER A 62 -8.78 6.17 -0.64
CA SER A 62 -9.18 6.25 -2.05
C SER A 62 -8.25 7.17 -2.84
N LEU A 63 -7.88 8.33 -2.28
CA LEU A 63 -6.91 9.24 -2.88
C LEU A 63 -5.55 8.55 -3.10
N MET A 64 -5.04 7.82 -2.09
CA MET A 64 -3.80 7.05 -2.19
C MET A 64 -3.88 6.02 -3.33
N THR A 65 -5.01 5.33 -3.45
CA THR A 65 -5.25 4.35 -4.53
C THR A 65 -5.24 5.02 -5.90
N PHE A 66 -5.89 6.18 -6.06
CA PHE A 66 -5.84 6.94 -7.31
C PHE A 66 -4.43 7.40 -7.69
N ILE A 67 -3.62 7.82 -6.70
CA ILE A 67 -2.21 8.21 -6.93
C ILE A 67 -1.42 7.01 -7.50
N LEU A 68 -1.59 5.80 -6.95
CA LEU A 68 -0.93 4.60 -7.46
C LEU A 68 -1.42 4.23 -8.86
N ILE A 69 -2.73 4.20 -9.10
CA ILE A 69 -3.30 3.90 -10.43
C ILE A 69 -2.76 4.89 -11.47
N PHE A 70 -2.72 6.19 -11.15
CA PHE A 70 -2.17 7.20 -12.05
C PHE A 70 -0.67 6.98 -12.31
N SER A 71 0.09 6.63 -11.27
CA SER A 71 1.50 6.24 -11.39
C SER A 71 1.68 5.01 -12.29
N SER A 72 0.77 4.04 -12.20
CA SER A 72 0.74 2.86 -13.06
C SER A 72 0.52 3.23 -14.53
N VAL A 73 -0.40 4.14 -14.83
CA VAL A 73 -0.62 4.65 -16.19
C VAL A 73 0.63 5.36 -16.72
N THR A 74 1.30 6.19 -15.92
CA THR A 74 2.55 6.85 -16.34
C THR A 74 3.65 5.85 -16.64
N MET A 75 3.71 4.73 -15.93
CA MET A 75 4.66 3.65 -16.21
C MET A 75 4.37 2.95 -17.54
N VAL A 76 3.10 2.69 -17.89
CA VAL A 76 2.72 2.18 -19.22
C VAL A 76 3.19 3.12 -20.33
N LEU A 77 2.99 4.42 -20.15
CA LEU A 77 3.45 5.42 -21.11
C LEU A 77 4.97 5.46 -21.23
N ALA A 78 5.71 5.27 -20.14
CA ALA A 78 7.17 5.15 -20.16
C ALA A 78 7.62 3.92 -20.98
N VAL A 79 6.99 2.77 -20.81
CA VAL A 79 7.26 1.56 -21.60
C VAL A 79 6.94 1.80 -23.07
N HIS A 80 5.81 2.42 -23.39
CA HIS A 80 5.41 2.72 -24.76
C HIS A 80 6.42 3.64 -25.47
N GLU A 81 6.88 4.69 -24.80
CA GLU A 81 7.92 5.57 -25.35
C GLU A 81 9.28 4.83 -25.46
N GLY A 82 9.56 3.88 -24.58
CA GLY A 82 10.72 3.02 -24.67
C GLY A 82 10.72 2.15 -25.94
N HIS A 83 9.57 1.63 -26.35
CA HIS A 83 9.43 0.90 -27.62
C HIS A 83 9.64 1.78 -28.85
N LYS A 84 9.35 3.08 -28.74
CA LYS A 84 9.61 4.07 -29.80
C LYS A 84 11.04 4.61 -29.79
N MET A 85 11.90 4.14 -28.90
CA MET A 85 13.25 4.66 -28.69
C MET A 85 13.29 6.16 -28.35
N ASN A 86 12.21 6.70 -27.77
CA ASN A 86 12.12 8.10 -27.38
C ASN A 86 12.59 8.30 -25.93
N ARG A 87 13.88 8.53 -25.77
CA ARG A 87 14.53 8.73 -24.47
C ARG A 87 13.86 9.81 -23.60
N LYS A 88 13.57 10.98 -24.20
CA LYS A 88 12.95 12.10 -23.44
C LYS A 88 11.56 11.75 -22.92
N GLY A 89 10.79 10.99 -23.67
CA GLY A 89 9.50 10.48 -23.27
C GLY A 89 9.62 9.53 -22.07
N VAL A 90 10.54 8.57 -22.14
CA VAL A 90 10.82 7.64 -21.05
C VAL A 90 11.24 8.38 -19.78
N GLU A 91 12.17 9.33 -19.88
CA GLU A 91 12.63 10.12 -18.73
C GLU A 91 11.47 10.87 -18.06
N LYS A 92 10.62 11.54 -18.85
CA LYS A 92 9.48 12.29 -18.33
C LYS A 92 8.47 11.40 -17.57
N TYR A 93 8.07 10.31 -18.17
CA TYR A 93 7.06 9.43 -17.57
C TYR A 93 7.60 8.65 -16.38
N MET A 94 8.87 8.24 -16.39
CA MET A 94 9.51 7.61 -15.23
C MET A 94 9.60 8.55 -14.01
N ILE A 95 9.90 9.84 -14.21
CA ILE A 95 9.86 10.81 -13.10
C ILE A 95 8.46 10.89 -12.49
N LEU A 96 7.41 10.95 -13.32
CA LEU A 96 6.03 10.98 -12.82
C LEU A 96 5.68 9.73 -12.03
N THR A 97 6.14 8.55 -12.47
CA THR A 97 5.96 7.29 -11.76
C THR A 97 6.68 7.30 -10.41
N ILE A 98 7.91 7.79 -10.34
CA ILE A 98 8.68 7.92 -9.10
C ILE A 98 8.00 8.87 -8.12
N ILE A 99 7.52 10.03 -8.60
CA ILE A 99 6.80 11.00 -7.77
C ILE A 99 5.51 10.38 -7.21
N GLY A 100 4.73 9.67 -8.04
CA GLY A 100 3.52 8.98 -7.61
C GLY A 100 3.79 7.92 -6.54
N GLY A 101 4.81 7.08 -6.73
CA GLY A 101 5.21 6.08 -5.74
C GLY A 101 5.72 6.70 -4.44
N ALA A 102 6.51 7.76 -4.50
CA ALA A 102 6.98 8.49 -3.33
C ALA A 102 5.83 9.18 -2.58
N ALA A 103 4.88 9.77 -3.29
CA ALA A 103 3.68 10.36 -2.69
C ALA A 103 2.84 9.32 -1.97
N PHE A 104 2.65 8.14 -2.56
CA PHE A 104 1.96 7.02 -1.89
C PHE A 104 2.65 6.61 -0.59
N LEU A 105 3.97 6.43 -0.61
CA LEU A 105 4.75 6.08 0.59
C LEU A 105 4.65 7.16 1.68
N ALA A 106 4.64 8.43 1.30
CA ALA A 106 4.45 9.52 2.25
C ALA A 106 3.05 9.48 2.89
N CYS A 107 2.00 9.22 2.10
CA CYS A 107 0.64 9.04 2.61
C CYS A 107 0.54 7.84 3.55
N GLN A 108 1.13 6.71 3.19
CA GLN A 108 1.15 5.50 4.03
C GLN A 108 1.89 5.74 5.36
N ALA A 109 3.02 6.44 5.32
CA ALA A 109 3.76 6.81 6.53
C ALA A 109 2.94 7.75 7.43
N TRP A 110 2.18 8.68 6.85
CA TRP A 110 1.29 9.56 7.59
C TRP A 110 0.16 8.77 8.27
N GLU A 111 -0.50 7.87 7.54
CA GLU A 111 -1.57 7.02 8.09
C GLU A 111 -1.07 6.19 9.29
N TRP A 112 0.08 5.55 9.14
CA TRP A 112 0.70 4.80 10.23
C TRP A 112 1.04 5.68 11.42
N THR A 113 1.63 6.86 11.19
CA THR A 113 1.97 7.81 12.25
C THR A 113 0.71 8.23 13.01
N HIS A 114 -0.38 8.50 12.28
CA HIS A 114 -1.66 8.86 12.90
C HIS A 114 -2.22 7.74 13.77
N MET A 115 -2.18 6.49 13.32
CA MET A 115 -2.64 5.32 14.11
C MET A 115 -1.77 5.05 15.33
N LEU A 116 -0.45 5.15 15.19
CA LEU A 116 0.51 4.90 16.27
C LEU A 116 0.56 6.01 17.32
N THR A 117 0.21 7.25 16.96
CA THR A 117 0.20 8.42 17.86
C THR A 117 -1.20 8.82 18.32
N GLY A 118 -2.25 8.30 17.69
CA GLY A 118 -3.63 8.51 18.10
C GLY A 118 -3.97 7.63 19.30
N TYR A 119 -4.35 8.25 20.44
CA TYR A 119 -4.79 7.52 21.63
C TYR A 119 -6.31 7.46 21.69
N GLN A 120 -6.83 6.30 22.13
CA GLN A 120 -8.24 6.11 22.48
C GLN A 120 -8.36 5.54 23.88
N ASP A 121 -9.36 6.01 24.63
CA ASP A 121 -9.66 5.46 25.94
C ASP A 121 -10.38 4.12 25.80
N VAL A 122 -9.82 3.12 26.46
CA VAL A 122 -10.27 1.72 26.42
C VAL A 122 -10.55 1.23 27.83
N LEU A 123 -11.67 0.56 28.02
CA LEU A 123 -12.04 -0.05 29.30
C LEU A 123 -11.44 -1.46 29.39
N VAL A 124 -10.43 -1.63 30.22
CA VAL A 124 -9.73 -2.89 30.48
C VAL A 124 -9.91 -3.26 31.95
N ASP A 125 -10.53 -4.39 32.25
CA ASP A 125 -10.75 -4.90 33.61
C ASP A 125 -11.37 -3.86 34.57
N GLY A 126 -12.30 -3.02 34.06
CA GLY A 126 -12.97 -1.96 34.84
C GLY A 126 -12.15 -0.69 35.06
N LYS A 127 -10.99 -0.55 34.44
CA LYS A 127 -10.15 0.66 34.42
C LYS A 127 -10.09 1.25 33.03
N VAL A 128 -10.05 2.57 32.97
CA VAL A 128 -9.88 3.27 31.70
C VAL A 128 -8.40 3.48 31.43
N GLU A 129 -7.92 2.93 30.33
CA GLU A 129 -6.55 3.06 29.84
C GLU A 129 -6.54 3.71 28.47
N SER A 130 -5.54 4.55 28.19
CA SER A 130 -5.37 5.19 26.85
C SER A 130 -4.41 4.38 26.01
N TRP A 131 -4.91 3.81 24.92
CA TRP A 131 -4.15 2.97 24.00
C TRP A 131 -4.04 3.60 22.61
N ALA A 132 -2.88 3.45 21.98
CA ALA A 132 -2.71 3.65 20.54
C ALA A 132 -2.88 2.31 19.81
N THR A 133 -3.30 2.36 18.54
CA THR A 133 -3.38 1.15 17.71
C THR A 133 -1.98 0.68 17.35
N THR A 134 -1.60 -0.50 17.81
CA THR A 134 -0.29 -1.13 17.55
C THR A 134 -0.46 -2.57 17.08
N ILE A 135 0.66 -3.27 16.87
CA ILE A 135 0.67 -4.69 16.50
C ILE A 135 0.00 -5.56 17.57
N SER A 136 0.17 -5.21 18.85
CA SER A 136 -0.31 -5.99 20.01
C SER A 136 -1.50 -5.37 20.73
N HIS A 137 -1.85 -4.13 20.42
CA HIS A 137 -2.95 -3.42 21.08
C HIS A 137 -3.91 -2.88 20.04
N ASN A 138 -5.17 -3.24 20.18
CA ASN A 138 -6.24 -2.73 19.34
C ASN A 138 -7.31 -2.03 20.22
N PRO A 139 -7.36 -0.69 20.25
CA PRO A 139 -8.35 0.08 21.01
C PRO A 139 -9.73 0.11 20.33
N LEU A 140 -9.90 -0.53 19.19
CA LEU A 140 -11.07 -0.41 18.33
C LEU A 140 -12.08 -1.55 18.60
N GLY A 141 -12.41 -1.79 19.87
CA GLY A 141 -13.44 -2.73 20.29
C GLY A 141 -14.85 -2.12 20.37
N PRO A 142 -15.88 -2.93 20.64
CA PRO A 142 -17.25 -2.45 20.85
C PRO A 142 -17.30 -1.46 21.99
N LYS A 143 -18.10 -0.38 21.84
CA LYS A 143 -18.26 0.64 22.87
C LYS A 143 -19.29 0.19 23.91
N VAL A 144 -18.93 0.30 25.18
CA VAL A 144 -19.81 0.02 26.32
C VAL A 144 -20.01 1.28 27.16
N MET A 145 -21.15 1.35 27.86
CA MET A 145 -21.46 2.45 28.76
C MET A 145 -20.70 2.25 30.07
N HIS A 146 -19.82 3.17 30.43
CA HIS A 146 -19.11 3.19 31.72
C HIS A 146 -19.20 4.59 32.30
N GLU A 147 -19.70 4.72 33.53
CA GLU A 147 -19.89 6.01 34.23
C GLU A 147 -20.61 7.11 33.41
N GLY A 148 -21.55 6.73 32.55
CA GLY A 148 -22.31 7.65 31.71
C GLY A 148 -21.59 8.08 30.41
N GLN A 149 -20.41 7.52 30.10
CA GLN A 149 -19.68 7.72 28.85
C GLN A 149 -19.59 6.43 28.04
N LEU A 150 -19.55 6.56 26.71
CA LEU A 150 -19.31 5.45 25.79
C LEU A 150 -17.82 5.28 25.63
N ILE A 151 -17.26 4.24 26.24
CA ILE A 151 -15.83 3.91 26.18
C ILE A 151 -15.67 2.65 25.34
N ALA A 152 -14.61 2.60 24.52
CA ALA A 152 -14.28 1.43 23.72
C ALA A 152 -13.77 0.27 24.62
N THR A 153 -13.97 -0.95 24.20
CA THR A 153 -13.33 -2.13 24.80
C THR A 153 -12.19 -2.58 23.91
N PRO A 154 -11.28 -3.47 24.40
CA PRO A 154 -10.25 -4.06 23.56
C PRO A 154 -10.87 -4.76 22.34
N GLY A 155 -10.37 -4.42 21.15
CA GLY A 155 -10.73 -5.09 19.90
C GLY A 155 -9.86 -6.33 19.63
N PRO A 156 -10.05 -7.01 18.49
CA PRO A 156 -9.24 -8.16 18.11
C PRO A 156 -7.76 -7.79 18.04
N GLU A 157 -6.91 -8.44 18.82
CA GLU A 157 -5.46 -8.17 18.86
C GLU A 157 -4.80 -8.37 17.49
N LEU A 158 -5.26 -9.36 16.74
CA LEU A 158 -4.72 -9.72 15.42
C LEU A 158 -4.99 -8.67 14.33
N PHE A 159 -5.93 -7.73 14.53
CA PHE A 159 -6.19 -6.66 13.56
C PHE A 159 -4.92 -5.83 13.29
N GLY A 160 -4.29 -5.31 14.35
CA GLY A 160 -3.08 -4.50 14.23
C GLY A 160 -1.93 -5.28 13.58
N GLY A 161 -1.71 -6.54 14.01
CA GLY A 161 -0.68 -7.41 13.46
C GLY A 161 -0.84 -7.63 11.95
N PHE A 162 -2.05 -7.96 11.48
CA PHE A 162 -2.33 -8.14 10.06
C PHE A 162 -2.28 -6.84 9.28
N PHE A 163 -2.86 -5.76 9.81
CA PHE A 163 -2.85 -4.46 9.14
C PHE A 163 -1.41 -3.97 8.90
N PHE A 164 -0.63 -3.81 9.97
CA PHE A 164 0.75 -3.34 9.84
C PHE A 164 1.66 -4.34 9.12
N GLY A 165 1.43 -5.64 9.27
CA GLY A 165 2.18 -6.68 8.57
C GLY A 165 1.96 -6.65 7.06
N ILE A 166 0.71 -6.66 6.61
CA ILE A 166 0.37 -6.71 5.17
C ILE A 166 0.66 -5.38 4.49
N THR A 167 0.24 -4.25 5.09
CA THR A 167 0.51 -2.93 4.51
C THR A 167 2.00 -2.58 4.55
N GLY A 168 2.75 -3.05 5.57
CA GLY A 168 4.20 -2.89 5.66
C GLY A 168 4.96 -3.71 4.63
N PHE A 169 4.57 -4.96 4.43
CA PHE A 169 5.15 -5.81 3.42
C PHE A 169 4.88 -5.26 2.00
N HIS A 170 3.65 -4.78 1.75
CA HIS A 170 3.32 -4.06 0.52
C HIS A 170 4.14 -2.76 0.38
N GLY A 171 4.21 -1.94 1.42
CA GLY A 171 4.98 -0.70 1.44
C GLY A 171 6.47 -0.91 1.15
N PHE A 172 7.05 -2.01 1.64
CA PHE A 172 8.41 -2.40 1.30
C PHE A 172 8.58 -2.70 -0.20
N HIS A 173 7.59 -3.37 -0.82
CA HIS A 173 7.60 -3.63 -2.28
C HIS A 173 7.45 -2.34 -3.08
N VAL A 174 6.58 -1.41 -2.65
CA VAL A 174 6.49 -0.07 -3.28
C VAL A 174 7.81 0.68 -3.16
N PHE A 175 8.42 0.70 -1.97
CA PHE A 175 9.71 1.34 -1.74
C PHE A 175 10.82 0.77 -2.64
N SER A 176 10.94 -0.56 -2.69
CA SER A 176 11.91 -1.22 -3.58
C SER A 176 11.65 -0.90 -5.05
N GLY A 177 10.38 -0.84 -5.46
CA GLY A 177 9.97 -0.42 -6.79
C GLY A 177 10.37 1.01 -7.14
N VAL A 178 10.19 1.95 -6.20
CA VAL A 178 10.64 3.34 -6.36
C VAL A 178 12.16 3.41 -6.53
N VAL A 179 12.92 2.68 -5.71
CA VAL A 179 14.40 2.61 -5.81
C VAL A 179 14.84 2.05 -7.16
N ILE A 180 14.22 0.95 -7.61
CA ILE A 180 14.50 0.36 -8.92
C ILE A 180 14.18 1.35 -10.04
N ASN A 181 13.03 2.04 -9.98
CA ASN A 181 12.66 3.07 -10.95
C ASN A 181 13.68 4.21 -11.01
N ILE A 182 14.21 4.66 -9.87
CA ILE A 182 15.27 5.68 -9.81
C ILE A 182 16.54 5.18 -10.51
N ILE A 183 16.96 3.94 -10.25
CA ILE A 183 18.15 3.34 -10.88
C ILE A 183 17.98 3.27 -12.40
N ILE A 184 16.80 2.84 -12.88
CA ILE A 184 16.50 2.75 -14.32
C ILE A 184 16.42 4.15 -14.94
N TYR A 185 15.83 5.12 -14.25
CA TYR A 185 15.82 6.53 -14.69
C TYR A 185 17.23 7.08 -14.87
N ILE A 186 18.12 6.86 -13.91
CA ILE A 186 19.53 7.29 -14.02
C ILE A 186 20.22 6.62 -15.21
N LYS A 187 20.01 5.31 -15.42
CA LYS A 187 20.56 4.58 -16.59
C LYS A 187 20.00 5.10 -17.91
N THR A 188 18.73 5.46 -17.97
CA THR A 188 18.11 6.08 -19.14
C THR A 188 18.76 7.42 -19.43
N ARG A 189 18.94 8.26 -18.40
CA ARG A 189 19.56 9.58 -18.52
C ARG A 189 21.04 9.52 -18.94
N LEU A 190 21.75 8.47 -18.58
CA LEU A 190 23.13 8.22 -19.01
C LEU A 190 23.23 7.64 -20.44
N GLY A 191 22.10 7.34 -21.10
CA GLY A 191 22.08 6.81 -22.46
C GLY A 191 22.47 5.33 -22.58
N HIS A 192 22.50 4.57 -21.48
CA HIS A 192 22.88 3.15 -21.51
C HIS A 192 21.96 2.29 -22.39
N PHE A 193 20.67 2.64 -22.47
CA PHE A 193 19.69 1.89 -23.26
C PHE A 193 19.75 2.25 -24.74
N ASP A 194 20.12 3.49 -25.08
CA ASP A 194 20.37 3.92 -26.46
C ASP A 194 21.55 3.16 -27.05
N GLN A 195 22.64 2.97 -26.28
CA GLN A 195 23.80 2.18 -26.68
C GLN A 195 23.49 0.70 -26.86
N ARG A 196 22.54 0.15 -26.07
CA ARG A 196 22.10 -1.25 -26.18
C ARG A 196 21.10 -1.50 -27.30
N GLY A 197 20.45 -0.45 -27.80
CA GLY A 197 19.44 -0.53 -28.85
C GLY A 197 18.08 -1.07 -28.41
N HIS A 198 17.84 -1.21 -27.09
CA HIS A 198 16.54 -1.65 -26.55
C HIS A 198 16.30 -1.20 -25.11
N TYR A 199 15.01 -0.93 -24.78
CA TYR A 199 14.53 -0.51 -23.46
C TYR A 199 13.85 -1.65 -22.67
N GLU A 200 14.27 -2.89 -22.87
CA GLU A 200 13.64 -4.06 -22.27
C GLU A 200 13.65 -4.04 -20.72
N MET A 201 14.64 -3.38 -20.10
CA MET A 201 14.68 -3.23 -18.66
C MET A 201 13.55 -2.34 -18.13
N VAL A 202 13.13 -1.30 -18.86
CA VAL A 202 11.99 -0.45 -18.50
C VAL A 202 10.71 -1.29 -18.49
N GLU A 203 10.54 -2.19 -19.46
CA GLU A 203 9.40 -3.10 -19.53
C GLU A 203 9.36 -4.08 -18.34
N LYS A 204 10.51 -4.66 -17.97
CA LYS A 204 10.60 -5.55 -16.80
C LYS A 204 10.24 -4.86 -15.50
N VAL A 205 10.72 -3.64 -15.30
CA VAL A 205 10.40 -2.84 -14.12
C VAL A 205 8.93 -2.38 -14.16
N GLY A 206 8.39 -2.12 -15.35
CA GLY A 206 6.97 -1.86 -15.53
C GLY A 206 6.09 -3.01 -15.08
N LEU A 207 6.42 -4.25 -15.42
CA LEU A 207 5.71 -5.44 -14.95
C LEU A 207 5.72 -5.54 -13.42
N TYR A 208 6.86 -5.29 -12.78
CA TYR A 208 6.95 -5.28 -11.32
C TYR A 208 6.08 -4.19 -10.71
N TRP A 209 6.12 -2.97 -11.25
CA TRP A 209 5.33 -1.84 -10.75
C TRP A 209 3.82 -2.08 -10.83
N HIS A 210 3.35 -2.62 -11.96
CA HIS A 210 1.94 -2.99 -12.15
C HIS A 210 1.48 -4.09 -11.20
N PHE A 211 2.35 -5.07 -10.92
CA PHE A 211 2.06 -6.09 -9.94
C PHE A 211 1.87 -5.50 -8.53
N VAL A 212 2.78 -4.63 -8.11
CA VAL A 212 2.71 -3.97 -6.80
C VAL A 212 1.43 -3.13 -6.68
N ASP A 213 1.07 -2.38 -7.72
CA ASP A 213 -0.16 -1.60 -7.78
C ASP A 213 -1.42 -2.49 -7.70
N LEU A 214 -1.43 -3.61 -8.42
CA LEU A 214 -2.52 -4.58 -8.38
C LEU A 214 -2.69 -5.19 -6.99
N VAL A 215 -1.61 -5.54 -6.32
CA VAL A 215 -1.65 -6.04 -4.93
C VAL A 215 -2.27 -5.00 -4.00
N TRP A 216 -1.96 -3.71 -4.16
CA TRP A 216 -2.59 -2.65 -3.37
C TRP A 216 -4.10 -2.64 -3.51
N VAL A 217 -4.64 -2.82 -4.71
CA VAL A 217 -6.09 -2.89 -4.93
C VAL A 217 -6.72 -4.01 -4.11
N PHE A 218 -6.09 -5.18 -4.02
CA PHE A 218 -6.58 -6.28 -3.17
C PHE A 218 -6.49 -5.94 -1.68
N VAL A 219 -5.39 -5.33 -1.23
CA VAL A 219 -5.23 -4.88 0.16
C VAL A 219 -6.30 -3.83 0.49
N PHE A 220 -6.54 -2.88 -0.40
CA PHE A 220 -7.59 -1.87 -0.27
C PHE A 220 -8.98 -2.51 -0.14
N LEU A 221 -9.33 -3.46 -1.00
CA LEU A 221 -10.59 -4.19 -0.92
C LEU A 221 -10.77 -4.90 0.43
N CYS A 222 -9.75 -5.63 0.88
CA CYS A 222 -9.85 -6.48 2.08
C CYS A 222 -9.90 -5.69 3.39
N PHE A 223 -9.15 -4.59 3.51
CA PHE A 223 -9.05 -3.83 4.75
C PHE A 223 -10.00 -2.65 4.84
N TYR A 224 -10.28 -2.00 3.72
CA TYR A 224 -10.98 -0.72 3.72
C TYR A 224 -12.41 -0.78 3.16
N LEU A 225 -12.75 -1.77 2.33
CA LEU A 225 -14.10 -1.89 1.75
C LEU A 225 -14.93 -3.03 2.33
N ILE A 226 -14.31 -4.12 2.75
CA ILE A 226 -14.98 -5.25 3.38
C ILE A 226 -14.75 -5.20 4.88
#